data_49801b52be3d40f01740837e4789ab40
#
_entry.id   49801b52be3d40f01740837e4789ab40
#
_cell.length_a   1.000
_cell.length_b   1.000
_cell.length_c   1.000
_cell.angle_alpha   90.00
_cell.angle_beta   90.00
_cell.angle_gamma   90.00
#
_symmetry.space_group_name_H-M   'P 1'
#
loop_
_entity.id
_entity.type
_entity.pdbx_description
1 polymer ?
#
loop_
_entity_poly.entity_id
_entity_poly.type
_entity_poly.pdbx_seq_one_letter_code
_entity_poly.pdbx_strand_id
1 'polypeptide(L)'
;MWTDWENKVKPDAKIPPYLLWDVDLEKFDWEKGKSLVVERVIERGSEEDYYTLFQMYGGVEGVREVVKNIKHFRWKQDIDFASMAFDIQKEEMECYKRQQLREARFNY
;
A
#
# COMPACT_ATOMS: atom_id res chain seq x y z
N MET A 1 -14.74 -5.24 -2.49
CA MET A 1 -13.54 -6.08 -2.60
C MET A 1 -13.02 -6.52 -1.23
N TRP A 2 -13.09 -5.66 -0.23
CA TRP A 2 -12.53 -5.96 1.11
C TRP A 2 -13.60 -6.26 2.17
N THR A 3 -14.80 -6.64 1.74
CA THR A 3 -15.90 -6.94 2.64
C THR A 3 -15.55 -8.12 3.54
N ASP A 4 -15.91 -8.04 4.83
CA ASP A 4 -15.72 -9.14 5.77
C ASP A 4 -14.25 -9.44 6.14
N TRP A 5 -13.35 -8.52 5.88
CA TRP A 5 -11.93 -8.73 6.18
C TRP A 5 -11.68 -9.03 7.66
N GLU A 6 -12.50 -8.45 8.56
CA GLU A 6 -12.37 -8.66 10.01
C GLU A 6 -12.54 -10.13 10.39
N ASN A 7 -13.37 -10.87 9.64
CA ASN A 7 -13.59 -12.29 9.87
C ASN A 7 -12.56 -13.17 9.17
N LYS A 8 -11.79 -12.61 8.27
CA LYS A 8 -10.79 -13.33 7.47
C LYS A 8 -9.38 -13.18 8.00
N VAL A 9 -9.09 -12.13 8.77
CA VAL A 9 -7.76 -11.93 9.33
C VAL A 9 -7.55 -12.87 10.51
N LYS A 10 -6.36 -13.48 10.57
CA LYS A 10 -6.00 -14.36 11.67
C LYS A 10 -5.57 -13.53 12.89
N PRO A 11 -5.87 -13.98 14.13
CA PRO A 11 -5.49 -13.22 15.32
C PRO A 11 -3.97 -12.96 15.47
N ASP A 12 -3.15 -13.86 14.95
CA ASP A 12 -1.70 -13.79 15.01
C ASP A 12 -1.08 -13.34 13.69
N ALA A 13 -1.87 -12.73 12.80
CA ALA A 13 -1.42 -12.32 11.48
C ALA A 13 -0.28 -11.30 11.57
N LYS A 14 0.76 -11.52 10.77
CA LYS A 14 1.93 -10.63 10.69
C LYS A 14 2.34 -10.46 9.23
N ILE A 15 2.95 -9.32 8.94
CA ILE A 15 3.51 -9.09 7.61
C ILE A 15 4.72 -10.01 7.42
N PRO A 16 4.78 -10.77 6.33
CA PRO A 16 5.91 -11.67 6.09
C PRO A 16 7.23 -10.92 6.01
N PRO A 17 8.28 -11.40 6.70
CA PRO A 17 9.58 -10.70 6.68
C PRO A 17 10.18 -10.54 5.29
N TYR A 18 9.88 -11.43 4.34
CA TYR A 18 10.45 -11.32 2.99
C TYR A 18 10.00 -10.07 2.24
N LEU A 19 8.85 -9.49 2.62
CA LEU A 19 8.39 -8.24 2.01
C LEU A 19 9.23 -7.05 2.47
N LEU A 20 9.89 -7.17 3.61
CA LEU A 20 10.73 -6.12 4.19
C LEU A 20 12.17 -6.61 4.34
N TRP A 21 12.68 -7.33 3.34
CA TRP A 21 13.99 -7.99 3.36
C TRP A 21 15.15 -7.02 3.57
N ASP A 22 14.98 -5.78 3.16
CA ASP A 22 16.00 -4.72 3.23
C ASP A 22 15.90 -3.87 4.51
N VAL A 23 15.05 -4.27 5.45
CA VAL A 23 14.77 -3.50 6.66
C VAL A 23 15.18 -4.31 7.90
N ASP A 24 15.80 -3.64 8.88
CA ASP A 24 16.07 -4.24 10.19
C ASP A 24 14.78 -4.20 11.00
N LEU A 25 14.07 -5.33 11.05
CA LEU A 25 12.76 -5.41 11.71
C LEU A 25 12.80 -5.16 13.21
N GLU A 26 13.94 -5.40 13.85
CA GLU A 26 14.07 -5.12 15.29
C GLU A 26 14.02 -3.63 15.59
N LYS A 27 14.48 -2.80 14.64
CA LYS A 27 14.54 -1.35 14.79
C LYS A 27 13.46 -0.62 13.99
N PHE A 28 12.66 -1.35 13.24
CA PHE A 28 11.69 -0.76 12.31
C PHE A 28 10.51 -0.14 13.07
N ASP A 29 10.22 1.12 12.75
CA ASP A 29 9.05 1.83 13.30
C ASP A 29 7.86 1.58 12.36
N TRP A 30 6.94 0.72 12.77
CA TRP A 30 5.79 0.30 11.95
C TRP A 30 4.83 1.45 11.66
N GLU A 31 4.76 2.46 12.54
CA GLU A 31 3.89 3.61 12.30
C GLU A 31 4.52 4.57 11.30
N LYS A 32 5.78 4.94 11.49
CA LYS A 32 6.48 5.83 10.56
C LYS A 32 6.73 5.19 9.22
N GLY A 33 6.93 3.88 9.20
CA GLY A 33 7.21 3.13 7.98
C GLY A 33 5.98 2.55 7.30
N LYS A 34 4.78 2.93 7.70
CA LYS A 34 3.56 2.32 7.17
C LYS A 34 3.41 2.46 5.65
N SER A 35 3.88 3.54 5.07
CA SER A 35 3.85 3.72 3.61
C SER A 35 4.67 2.65 2.90
N LEU A 36 5.84 2.32 3.45
CA LEU A 36 6.69 1.26 2.90
C LEU A 36 6.02 -0.10 3.02
N VAL A 37 5.43 -0.40 4.17
CA VAL A 37 4.75 -1.68 4.40
C VAL A 37 3.59 -1.85 3.42
N VAL A 38 2.74 -0.84 3.29
CA VAL A 38 1.59 -0.88 2.38
C VAL A 38 2.06 -1.01 0.92
N GLU A 39 3.07 -0.25 0.53
CA GLU A 39 3.64 -0.32 -0.81
C GLU A 39 4.14 -1.73 -1.14
N ARG A 40 4.87 -2.36 -0.22
CA ARG A 40 5.40 -3.71 -0.44
C ARG A 40 4.30 -4.76 -0.56
N VAL A 41 3.25 -4.64 0.23
CA VAL A 41 2.10 -5.54 0.12
C VAL A 41 1.39 -5.37 -1.22
N ILE A 42 1.20 -4.14 -1.68
CA ILE A 42 0.59 -3.87 -2.99
C ILE A 42 1.43 -4.48 -4.12
N GLU A 43 2.75 -4.34 -4.03
CA GLU A 43 3.65 -4.84 -5.06
C GLU A 43 3.77 -6.37 -5.08
N ARG A 44 3.83 -7.02 -3.91
CA ARG A 44 4.20 -8.43 -3.82
C ARG A 44 3.42 -9.24 -2.78
N GLY A 45 2.50 -8.63 -2.05
CA GLY A 45 1.78 -9.32 -1.00
C GLY A 45 0.64 -10.21 -1.51
N SER A 46 0.14 -11.06 -0.63
CA SER A 46 -1.04 -11.88 -0.87
C SER A 46 -2.28 -11.20 -0.30
N GLU A 47 -3.45 -11.80 -0.58
CA GLU A 47 -4.72 -11.31 -0.04
C GLU A 47 -4.70 -11.30 1.49
N GLU A 48 -4.11 -12.30 2.12
CA GLU A 48 -3.99 -12.37 3.58
C GLU A 48 -3.17 -11.19 4.14
N ASP A 49 -2.17 -10.74 3.41
CA ASP A 49 -1.34 -9.61 3.83
C ASP A 49 -2.13 -8.31 3.85
N TYR A 50 -3.08 -8.14 2.92
CA TYR A 50 -3.99 -7.00 2.94
C TYR A 50 -4.84 -6.99 4.20
N TYR A 51 -5.37 -8.14 4.61
CA TYR A 51 -6.15 -8.22 5.84
C TYR A 51 -5.32 -7.86 7.06
N THR A 52 -4.05 -8.26 7.07
CA THR A 52 -3.10 -7.88 8.12
C THR A 52 -2.91 -6.36 8.15
N LEU A 53 -2.77 -5.73 6.99
CA LEU A 53 -2.67 -4.27 6.91
C LEU A 53 -3.88 -3.58 7.52
N PHE A 54 -5.07 -4.08 7.22
CA PHE A 54 -6.28 -3.48 7.76
C PHE A 54 -6.33 -3.57 9.28
N GLN A 55 -5.88 -4.69 9.84
CA GLN A 55 -5.80 -4.85 11.28
C GLN A 55 -4.78 -3.89 11.90
N MET A 56 -3.65 -3.68 11.25
CA MET A 56 -2.56 -2.84 11.75
C MET A 56 -2.85 -1.34 11.65
N TYR A 57 -3.52 -0.91 10.57
CA TYR A 57 -3.54 0.50 10.19
C TYR A 57 -4.95 1.12 10.12
N GLY A 58 -5.88 0.57 10.86
CA GLY A 58 -7.19 1.20 11.00
C GLY A 58 -8.22 0.84 9.94
N GLY A 59 -8.17 -0.40 9.44
CA GLY A 59 -9.15 -0.89 8.48
C GLY A 59 -8.89 -0.43 7.07
N VAL A 60 -9.87 -0.63 6.20
CA VAL A 60 -9.76 -0.25 4.78
C VAL A 60 -9.54 1.25 4.63
N GLU A 61 -10.25 2.06 5.41
CA GLU A 61 -10.10 3.51 5.33
C GLU A 61 -8.74 4.00 5.78
N GLY A 62 -8.18 3.39 6.84
CA GLY A 62 -6.84 3.73 7.32
C GLY A 62 -5.78 3.41 6.27
N VAL A 63 -5.88 2.24 5.64
CA VAL A 63 -4.95 1.85 4.56
C VAL A 63 -5.16 2.74 3.33
N ARG A 64 -6.40 3.09 2.99
CA ARG A 64 -6.69 4.00 1.87
C ARG A 64 -5.94 5.33 2.02
N GLU A 65 -5.95 5.90 3.23
CA GLU A 65 -5.24 7.16 3.47
C GLU A 65 -3.73 7.00 3.27
N VAL A 66 -3.16 5.87 3.69
CA VAL A 66 -1.75 5.59 3.44
C VAL A 66 -1.48 5.50 1.95
N VAL A 67 -2.34 4.79 1.20
CA VAL A 67 -2.18 4.60 -0.25
C VAL A 67 -2.20 5.95 -0.98
N LYS A 68 -3.09 6.86 -0.61
CA LYS A 68 -3.15 8.19 -1.22
C LYS A 68 -1.83 8.94 -1.10
N ASN A 69 -1.10 8.72 -0.03
CA ASN A 69 0.12 9.46 0.28
C ASN A 69 1.41 8.73 -0.14
N ILE A 70 1.32 7.54 -0.70
CA ILE A 70 2.48 6.83 -1.25
C ILE A 70 2.99 7.61 -2.46
N LYS A 71 4.27 7.98 -2.45
CA LYS A 71 4.84 8.86 -3.47
C LYS A 71 5.28 8.14 -4.73
N HIS A 72 5.53 6.83 -4.65
CA HIS A 72 6.08 6.08 -5.77
C HIS A 72 5.72 4.61 -5.68
N PHE A 73 5.28 4.03 -6.79
CA PHE A 73 5.19 2.59 -6.99
C PHE A 73 6.18 2.18 -8.07
N ARG A 74 6.75 1.00 -7.92
CA ARG A 74 7.71 0.48 -8.89
C ARG A 74 7.08 0.27 -10.27
N TRP A 75 5.83 -0.20 -10.31
CA TRP A 75 5.13 -0.56 -11.54
C TRP A 75 3.89 0.31 -11.73
N LYS A 76 3.67 0.76 -12.96
CA LYS A 76 2.50 1.57 -13.28
C LYS A 76 1.18 0.84 -12.99
N GLN A 77 1.13 -0.48 -13.24
CA GLN A 77 -0.06 -1.26 -12.96
C GLN A 77 -0.41 -1.30 -11.47
N ASP A 78 0.54 -1.08 -10.58
CA ASP A 78 0.25 -1.03 -9.15
C ASP A 78 -0.56 0.21 -8.79
N ILE A 79 -0.38 1.31 -9.50
CA ILE A 79 -1.20 2.51 -9.33
C ILE A 79 -2.64 2.21 -9.75
N ASP A 80 -2.82 1.57 -10.88
CA ASP A 80 -4.15 1.19 -11.38
C ASP A 80 -4.84 0.22 -10.41
N PHE A 81 -4.12 -0.77 -9.94
CA PHE A 81 -4.64 -1.73 -8.98
C PHE A 81 -5.07 -1.05 -7.67
N ALA A 82 -4.20 -0.20 -7.12
CA ALA A 82 -4.48 0.49 -5.86
C ALA A 82 -5.69 1.42 -5.99
N SER A 83 -5.80 2.13 -7.11
CA SER A 83 -6.94 2.98 -7.40
C SER A 83 -8.25 2.19 -7.39
N MET A 84 -8.26 1.05 -8.06
CA MET A 84 -9.44 0.19 -8.15
C MET A 84 -9.76 -0.48 -6.81
N ALA A 85 -8.74 -1.05 -6.17
CA ALA A 85 -8.92 -1.86 -4.96
C ALA A 85 -9.39 -1.02 -3.77
N PHE A 86 -8.93 0.23 -3.67
CA PHE A 86 -9.26 1.10 -2.56
C PHE A 86 -10.25 2.20 -2.91
N ASP A 87 -10.79 2.15 -4.12
CA ASP A 87 -11.78 3.12 -4.60
C ASP A 87 -11.27 4.56 -4.44
N ILE A 88 -10.09 4.82 -4.99
CA ILE A 88 -9.45 6.13 -4.96
C ILE A 88 -9.39 6.68 -6.37
N GLN A 89 -9.79 7.94 -6.56
CA GLN A 89 -9.57 8.63 -7.83
C GLN A 89 -8.06 8.81 -8.03
N LYS A 90 -7.55 8.50 -9.22
CA LYS A 90 -6.11 8.60 -9.49
C LYS A 90 -5.57 9.99 -9.22
N GLU A 91 -6.38 11.01 -9.46
CA GLU A 91 -6.01 12.42 -9.23
C GLU A 91 -5.75 12.73 -7.74
N GLU A 92 -6.27 11.89 -6.84
CA GLU A 92 -6.02 12.02 -5.40
C GLU A 92 -4.76 11.31 -4.94
N MET A 93 -4.14 10.51 -5.81
CA MET A 93 -2.95 9.71 -5.47
C MET A 93 -1.68 10.49 -5.77
N GLU A 94 -0.83 10.62 -4.78
CA GLU A 94 0.43 11.35 -4.93
C GLU A 94 1.34 10.72 -5.98
N CYS A 95 1.40 9.39 -6.04
CA CYS A 95 2.20 8.67 -7.02
C CYS A 95 1.74 8.97 -8.46
N TYR A 96 0.44 9.08 -8.69
CA TYR A 96 -0.12 9.41 -9.99
C TYR A 96 0.23 10.84 -10.41
N LYS A 97 0.08 11.79 -9.49
CA LYS A 97 0.43 13.19 -9.75
C LYS A 97 1.90 13.34 -10.15
N ARG A 98 2.79 12.62 -9.47
CA ARG A 98 4.22 12.64 -9.79
C ARG A 98 4.53 12.00 -11.14
N GLN A 99 3.83 10.92 -11.48
CA GLN A 99 3.98 10.29 -12.78
C GLN A 99 3.56 11.24 -13.90
N GLN A 100 2.44 11.93 -13.75
CA GLN A 100 1.95 12.90 -14.73
C GLN A 100 2.97 14.02 -14.97
N LEU A 101 3.56 14.53 -13.91
CA LEU A 101 4.59 15.56 -14.02
C LEU A 101 5.82 15.07 -14.78
N ARG A 102 6.25 13.83 -14.54
CA ARG A 102 7.38 13.25 -15.28
C ARG A 102 7.08 13.07 -16.75
N GLU A 103 5.91 12.58 -17.08
CA GLU A 103 5.48 12.40 -18.48
C GLU A 103 5.43 13.74 -19.21
N ALA A 104 4.91 14.78 -18.54
CA ALA A 104 4.86 16.12 -19.12
C ALA A 104 6.25 16.66 -19.43
N ARG A 105 7.27 16.34 -18.61
CA ARG A 105 8.66 16.77 -18.84
C ARG A 105 9.27 16.09 -20.06
N PHE A 106 8.90 14.85 -20.33
CA PHE A 106 9.49 14.09 -21.43
C PHE A 106 8.78 14.30 -22.76
N ASN A 107 7.62 14.93 -22.76
CA ASN A 107 6.84 15.17 -23.98
C ASN A 107 7.11 16.52 -24.65
N TYR A 108 8.18 17.18 -24.27
CA TYR A 108 8.62 18.41 -24.93
C TYR A 108 9.47 18.10 -26.14
#